data_12ce57ae5ef0ef03fa63b4f8fc470856
#
_entry.id   12ce57ae5ef0ef03fa63b4f8fc470856
#
_cell.length_a   1.000
_cell.length_b   1.000
_cell.length_c   1.000
_cell.angle_alpha   90.00
_cell.angle_beta   90.00
_cell.angle_gamma   90.00
#
_symmetry.space_group_name_H-M   'P 1'
#
loop_
_entity.id
_entity.type
_entity.pdbx_description
1 polymer ?
#
loop_
_entity_poly.entity_id
_entity_poly.type
_entity_poly.pdbx_seq_one_letter_code
_entity_poly.pdbx_strand_id
1 'polypeptide(L)'
;MSDDRKRDFGGLYRGIVMTGLVIILAVNLPGHMTTDSVIQLAEGRADAQRSFNPVFMSWLLGRLDGLLAGTSLFVAMNAGVFFASLVALSRLAPRAHWLAVILVVLALLTPQLLIYQGVVWKDVMFANFAIAGTVCLAFAAERWSQVRSRFALLAGGVILLAIAALVRQNGLLALLAGAAGLILALRSRSGWKTSLVTGLGLVAAGSAVILLLSATLHRALPQADPSTSNAGLRIIQHFDIIGVLARDRQASLEPLESISPKAADALRDATAFYSPERIDTLDQAKGLGGHIWSTPEGVVPATWANLVIREFPDYASHRLEVFRQIFLTPDILACLPVTTGVQGPGDVLAELALPARQDRRDNQLLNYASWLYGTPVLSHLPYALISLATMVLLLLRGRPSDFVMAGLQGGALAFAGSFLMIALACDYRYLYFLDLAAITGLIHLALDPSGLGRRFWRSST
;
A
#
# COMPACT_ATOMS: atom_id res chain seq x y z
N MET A 1 -34.08 24.26 7.30
CA MET A 1 -32.71 23.94 6.89
C MET A 1 -31.63 24.96 7.28
N SER A 2 -31.86 25.91 8.16
CA SER A 2 -30.93 27.03 8.44
C SER A 2 -30.13 26.92 9.73
N ASP A 3 -30.42 26.00 10.64
CA ASP A 3 -29.80 25.97 12.00
C ASP A 3 -28.66 24.95 12.10
N ASP A 4 -28.61 23.93 11.26
CA ASP A 4 -27.53 22.90 11.27
C ASP A 4 -26.16 23.45 10.81
N ARG A 5 -26.09 24.61 10.18
CA ARG A 5 -24.85 25.27 9.76
C ARG A 5 -24.01 25.85 10.88
N LYS A 6 -24.55 25.93 12.12
CA LYS A 6 -23.87 26.54 13.26
C LYS A 6 -23.20 25.57 14.23
N ARG A 7 -23.53 24.28 14.19
CA ARG A 7 -22.96 23.27 15.09
C ARG A 7 -21.62 22.77 14.61
N ASP A 8 -20.62 22.70 15.49
CA ASP A 8 -19.32 22.06 15.25
C ASP A 8 -19.33 20.64 15.84
N PHE A 9 -19.23 19.65 14.99
CA PHE A 9 -19.16 18.23 15.36
C PHE A 9 -17.72 17.73 15.56
N GLY A 10 -16.71 18.61 15.53
CA GLY A 10 -15.30 18.22 15.63
C GLY A 10 -14.94 17.49 16.91
N GLY A 11 -15.55 17.86 18.05
CA GLY A 11 -15.37 17.14 19.32
C GLY A 11 -15.89 15.70 19.24
N LEU A 12 -17.12 15.52 18.76
CA LEU A 12 -17.75 14.21 18.59
C LEU A 12 -16.97 13.34 17.61
N TYR A 13 -16.57 13.90 16.45
CA TYR A 13 -15.77 13.21 15.46
C TYR A 13 -14.47 12.65 16.07
N ARG A 14 -13.69 13.51 16.76
CA ARG A 14 -12.44 13.09 17.40
C ARG A 14 -12.66 12.03 18.49
N GLY A 15 -13.73 12.18 19.28
CA GLY A 15 -14.12 11.20 20.29
C GLY A 15 -14.38 9.82 19.67
N ILE A 16 -15.15 9.75 18.56
CA ILE A 16 -15.44 8.51 17.83
C ILE A 16 -14.17 7.90 17.23
N VAL A 17 -13.30 8.71 16.61
CA VAL A 17 -12.02 8.23 16.06
C VAL A 17 -11.16 7.60 17.15
N MET A 18 -11.03 8.26 18.33
CA MET A 18 -10.23 7.73 19.43
C MET A 18 -10.84 6.48 20.06
N THR A 19 -12.16 6.44 20.22
CA THR A 19 -12.88 5.24 20.68
C THR A 19 -12.68 4.09 19.69
N GLY A 20 -12.76 4.36 18.37
CA GLY A 20 -12.49 3.40 17.33
C GLY A 20 -11.08 2.82 17.43
N LEU A 21 -10.06 3.65 17.65
CA LEU A 21 -8.69 3.16 17.87
C LEU A 21 -8.63 2.20 19.06
N VAL A 22 -9.24 2.57 20.19
CA VAL A 22 -9.23 1.70 21.40
C VAL A 22 -9.92 0.37 21.11
N ILE A 23 -11.08 0.39 20.44
CA ILE A 23 -11.80 -0.83 20.07
C ILE A 23 -10.95 -1.71 19.14
N ILE A 24 -10.36 -1.11 18.10
CA ILE A 24 -9.53 -1.84 17.11
C ILE A 24 -8.33 -2.48 17.80
N LEU A 25 -7.64 -1.77 18.70
CA LEU A 25 -6.55 -2.36 19.47
C LEU A 25 -7.06 -3.48 20.40
N ALA A 26 -8.17 -3.28 21.09
CA ALA A 26 -8.72 -4.30 21.99
C ALA A 26 -9.11 -5.60 21.29
N VAL A 27 -9.63 -5.52 20.04
CA VAL A 27 -10.08 -6.70 19.30
C VAL A 27 -8.96 -7.38 18.49
N ASN A 28 -7.86 -6.68 18.18
CA ASN A 28 -6.81 -7.21 17.33
C ASN A 28 -5.49 -7.55 18.05
N LEU A 29 -5.17 -6.92 19.20
CA LEU A 29 -3.92 -7.21 19.88
C LEU A 29 -3.84 -8.70 20.33
N PRO A 30 -2.63 -9.32 20.23
CA PRO A 30 -1.30 -8.75 19.94
C PRO A 30 -1.01 -8.51 18.45
N GLY A 31 -1.93 -8.82 17.55
CA GLY A 31 -1.80 -8.67 16.11
C GLY A 31 -2.01 -9.99 15.36
N HIS A 32 -2.30 -9.87 14.07
CA HIS A 32 -2.47 -10.98 13.14
C HIS A 32 -1.25 -11.08 12.23
N MET A 33 -0.75 -12.28 11.98
CA MET A 33 0.49 -12.52 11.23
C MET A 33 0.28 -13.57 10.16
N THR A 34 0.86 -13.33 9.00
CA THR A 34 1.00 -14.28 7.89
C THR A 34 2.45 -14.72 7.73
N THR A 35 2.71 -15.62 6.81
CA THR A 35 4.06 -16.08 6.45
C THR A 35 5.05 -14.93 6.32
N ASP A 36 4.71 -13.87 5.57
CA ASP A 36 5.60 -12.70 5.39
C ASP A 36 5.97 -12.06 6.73
N SER A 37 4.98 -11.81 7.59
CA SER A 37 5.20 -11.14 8.89
C SER A 37 6.00 -12.00 9.85
N VAL A 38 5.78 -13.32 9.83
CA VAL A 38 6.53 -14.30 10.66
C VAL A 38 7.99 -14.32 10.22
N ILE A 39 8.26 -14.40 8.92
CA ILE A 39 9.63 -14.36 8.37
C ILE A 39 10.29 -13.01 8.73
N GLN A 40 9.61 -11.88 8.53
CA GLN A 40 10.15 -10.56 8.84
C GLN A 40 10.47 -10.37 10.33
N LEU A 41 9.68 -10.95 11.23
CA LEU A 41 9.99 -10.91 12.66
C LEU A 41 11.23 -11.77 12.98
N ALA A 42 11.36 -12.95 12.36
CA ALA A 42 12.55 -13.81 12.52
C ALA A 42 13.82 -13.12 12.01
N GLU A 43 13.74 -12.46 10.84
CA GLU A 43 14.83 -11.64 10.30
C GLU A 43 15.23 -10.51 11.27
N GLY A 44 14.23 -9.82 11.83
CA GLY A 44 14.48 -8.73 12.77
C GLY A 44 15.09 -9.19 14.10
N ARG A 45 14.76 -10.38 14.59
CA ARG A 45 15.40 -11.00 15.78
C ARG A 45 16.80 -11.50 15.50
N ALA A 46 17.05 -12.02 14.29
CA ALA A 46 18.34 -12.57 13.89
C ALA A 46 19.32 -11.47 13.42
N ASP A 47 18.89 -10.22 13.29
CA ASP A 47 19.63 -9.13 12.63
C ASP A 47 20.20 -9.55 11.26
N ALA A 48 19.45 -10.37 10.48
CA ALA A 48 19.88 -10.88 9.18
C ALA A 48 18.67 -11.03 8.24
N GLN A 49 18.78 -10.49 7.02
CA GLN A 49 17.74 -10.61 6.00
C GLN A 49 17.85 -11.97 5.30
N ARG A 50 16.75 -12.74 5.27
CA ARG A 50 16.67 -14.08 4.68
C ARG A 50 15.74 -14.12 3.44
N SER A 51 14.95 -13.09 3.23
CA SER A 51 13.96 -13.00 2.16
C SER A 51 14.12 -11.73 1.34
N PHE A 52 13.30 -11.58 0.32
CA PHE A 52 13.20 -10.36 -0.50
C PHE A 52 12.23 -9.31 0.10
N ASN A 53 11.77 -9.52 1.34
CA ASN A 53 10.93 -8.54 2.02
C ASN A 53 11.71 -7.25 2.35
N PRO A 54 11.00 -6.11 2.51
CA PRO A 54 11.65 -4.85 2.83
C PRO A 54 12.39 -4.88 4.17
N VAL A 55 13.69 -4.60 4.15
CA VAL A 55 14.58 -4.62 5.32
C VAL A 55 14.09 -3.71 6.45
N PHE A 56 13.49 -2.55 6.11
CA PHE A 56 12.97 -1.62 7.12
C PHE A 56 11.90 -2.27 8.00
N MET A 57 10.99 -3.04 7.42
CA MET A 57 9.92 -3.72 8.17
C MET A 57 10.49 -4.76 9.14
N SER A 58 11.42 -5.59 8.67
CA SER A 58 12.08 -6.61 9.50
C SER A 58 12.87 -5.98 10.65
N TRP A 59 13.65 -4.93 10.35
CA TRP A 59 14.40 -4.18 11.36
C TRP A 59 13.46 -3.58 12.42
N LEU A 60 12.39 -2.91 11.99
CA LEU A 60 11.45 -2.26 12.90
C LEU A 60 10.76 -3.28 13.82
N LEU A 61 10.30 -4.40 13.25
CA LEU A 61 9.68 -5.49 14.01
C LEU A 61 10.64 -6.03 15.07
N GLY A 62 11.90 -6.30 14.71
CA GLY A 62 12.91 -6.77 15.67
C GLY A 62 13.18 -5.77 16.80
N ARG A 63 13.26 -4.45 16.48
CA ARG A 63 13.47 -3.42 17.51
C ARG A 63 12.28 -3.27 18.45
N LEU A 64 11.05 -3.32 17.93
CA LEU A 64 9.84 -3.22 18.75
C LEU A 64 9.60 -4.48 19.59
N ASP A 65 9.87 -5.66 19.04
CA ASP A 65 9.83 -6.93 19.76
C ASP A 65 10.86 -6.99 20.91
N GLY A 66 12.05 -6.40 20.72
CA GLY A 66 13.05 -6.27 21.77
C GLY A 66 12.64 -5.35 22.93
N LEU A 67 11.69 -4.43 22.71
CA LEU A 67 11.12 -3.58 23.77
C LEU A 67 9.93 -4.25 24.47
N LEU A 68 9.08 -4.93 23.74
CA LEU A 68 7.94 -5.69 24.23
C LEU A 68 7.74 -6.88 23.31
N ALA A 69 7.94 -8.08 23.84
CA ALA A 69 7.87 -9.33 23.07
C ALA A 69 6.58 -9.44 22.25
N GLY A 70 6.71 -9.79 20.98
CA GLY A 70 5.64 -9.91 20.01
C GLY A 70 5.37 -8.65 19.20
N THR A 71 4.19 -8.56 18.61
CA THR A 71 3.88 -7.52 17.61
C THR A 71 2.96 -6.41 18.11
N SER A 72 2.60 -6.42 19.40
CA SER A 72 1.66 -5.45 19.99
C SER A 72 2.08 -3.99 19.81
N LEU A 73 3.38 -3.69 20.03
CA LEU A 73 3.89 -2.32 19.83
C LEU A 73 3.83 -1.88 18.37
N PHE A 74 4.14 -2.80 17.45
CA PHE A 74 4.03 -2.50 16.01
C PHE A 74 2.59 -2.17 15.63
N VAL A 75 1.63 -2.98 16.05
CA VAL A 75 0.19 -2.77 15.77
C VAL A 75 -0.27 -1.45 16.37
N ALA A 76 0.04 -1.19 17.64
CA ALA A 76 -0.36 0.05 18.32
C ALA A 76 0.23 1.30 17.66
N MET A 77 1.53 1.27 17.31
CA MET A 77 2.21 2.36 16.61
C MET A 77 1.58 2.59 15.22
N ASN A 78 1.41 1.52 14.45
CA ASN A 78 0.94 1.60 13.06
C ASN A 78 -0.50 2.13 12.99
N ALA A 79 -1.42 1.57 13.78
CA ALA A 79 -2.78 2.07 13.91
C ALA A 79 -2.79 3.50 14.47
N GLY A 80 -1.97 3.79 15.49
CA GLY A 80 -1.86 5.13 16.08
C GLY A 80 -1.49 6.21 15.07
N VAL A 81 -0.57 5.95 14.14
CA VAL A 81 -0.19 6.87 13.05
C VAL A 81 -1.39 7.21 12.16
N PHE A 82 -2.17 6.22 11.75
CA PHE A 82 -3.35 6.44 10.91
C PHE A 82 -4.45 7.20 11.65
N PHE A 83 -4.78 6.77 12.87
CA PHE A 83 -5.83 7.41 13.67
C PHE A 83 -5.46 8.85 14.09
N ALA A 84 -4.18 9.12 14.38
CA ALA A 84 -3.69 10.48 14.58
C ALA A 84 -3.90 11.36 13.34
N SER A 85 -3.73 10.79 12.14
CA SER A 85 -3.99 11.48 10.87
C SER A 85 -5.47 11.81 10.70
N LEU A 86 -6.38 10.89 11.04
CA LEU A 86 -7.83 11.16 11.03
C LEU A 86 -8.22 12.26 12.03
N VAL A 87 -7.68 12.23 13.25
CA VAL A 87 -7.88 13.30 14.24
C VAL A 87 -7.35 14.63 13.72
N ALA A 88 -6.16 14.63 13.10
CA ALA A 88 -5.56 15.82 12.53
C ALA A 88 -6.42 16.43 11.42
N LEU A 89 -6.95 15.60 10.49
CA LEU A 89 -7.81 16.07 9.39
C LEU A 89 -8.96 16.96 9.87
N SER A 90 -9.56 16.67 11.04
CA SER A 90 -10.64 17.48 11.59
C SER A 90 -10.23 18.92 11.91
N ARG A 91 -8.92 19.18 12.06
CA ARG A 91 -8.36 20.51 12.34
C ARG A 91 -8.05 21.31 11.07
N LEU A 92 -8.18 20.71 9.88
CA LEU A 92 -8.11 21.43 8.59
C LEU A 92 -9.46 22.09 8.26
N ALA A 93 -10.55 21.58 8.79
CA ALA A 93 -11.88 22.15 8.64
C ALA A 93 -12.12 23.24 9.72
N PRO A 94 -12.69 24.40 9.37
CA PRO A 94 -13.07 25.42 10.36
C PRO A 94 -14.10 24.92 11.36
N ARG A 95 -14.99 24.04 10.92
CA ARG A 95 -16.02 23.34 11.71
C ARG A 95 -16.28 22.00 11.04
N ALA A 96 -16.27 20.93 11.82
CA ALA A 96 -16.58 19.61 11.29
C ALA A 96 -18.09 19.44 11.06
N HIS A 97 -18.45 18.95 9.89
CA HIS A 97 -19.84 18.66 9.53
C HIS A 97 -20.25 17.27 10.03
N TRP A 98 -21.54 17.07 10.33
CA TRP A 98 -22.08 15.80 10.84
C TRP A 98 -21.87 14.61 9.88
N LEU A 99 -21.82 14.86 8.56
CA LEU A 99 -21.53 13.81 7.56
C LEU A 99 -20.20 13.10 7.83
N ALA A 100 -19.18 13.81 8.30
CA ALA A 100 -17.90 13.20 8.65
C ALA A 100 -18.02 12.22 9.83
N VAL A 101 -18.92 12.53 10.77
CA VAL A 101 -19.23 11.64 11.91
C VAL A 101 -19.84 10.33 11.42
N ILE A 102 -20.81 10.39 10.52
CA ILE A 102 -21.42 9.17 9.93
C ILE A 102 -20.38 8.39 9.15
N LEU A 103 -19.62 9.06 8.28
CA LEU A 103 -18.64 8.36 7.43
C LEU A 103 -17.54 7.70 8.24
N VAL A 104 -17.05 8.33 9.32
CA VAL A 104 -16.04 7.67 10.16
C VAL A 104 -16.60 6.47 10.90
N VAL A 105 -17.85 6.51 11.36
CA VAL A 105 -18.51 5.34 11.98
C VAL A 105 -18.62 4.21 10.96
N LEU A 106 -19.10 4.50 9.75
CA LEU A 106 -19.20 3.49 8.69
C LEU A 106 -17.82 2.93 8.32
N ALA A 107 -16.80 3.79 8.20
CA ALA A 107 -15.43 3.36 7.92
C ALA A 107 -14.87 2.44 9.01
N LEU A 108 -15.09 2.74 10.30
CA LEU A 108 -14.65 1.92 11.43
C LEU A 108 -15.26 0.51 11.42
N LEU A 109 -16.42 0.35 10.79
CA LEU A 109 -17.08 -0.95 10.63
C LEU A 109 -16.57 -1.74 9.41
N THR A 110 -15.78 -1.15 8.53
CA THR A 110 -15.23 -1.90 7.40
C THR A 110 -14.06 -2.81 7.84
N PRO A 111 -13.87 -3.98 7.22
CA PRO A 111 -12.71 -4.83 7.50
C PRO A 111 -11.38 -4.10 7.30
N GLN A 112 -11.31 -3.15 6.38
CA GLN A 112 -10.14 -2.31 6.10
C GLN A 112 -9.68 -1.51 7.33
N LEU A 113 -10.59 -1.08 8.20
CA LEU A 113 -10.23 -0.41 9.45
C LEU A 113 -10.29 -1.38 10.63
N LEU A 114 -11.37 -2.15 10.75
CA LEU A 114 -11.62 -2.97 11.93
C LEU A 114 -10.58 -4.08 12.10
N ILE A 115 -10.15 -4.72 11.00
CA ILE A 115 -9.28 -5.90 11.04
C ILE A 115 -7.88 -5.56 10.52
N TYR A 116 -7.75 -4.93 9.33
CA TYR A 116 -6.45 -4.67 8.71
C TYR A 116 -5.50 -3.85 9.58
N GLN A 117 -6.03 -2.91 10.39
CA GLN A 117 -5.20 -2.13 11.31
C GLN A 117 -4.54 -2.99 12.41
N GLY A 118 -5.01 -4.22 12.61
CA GLY A 118 -4.39 -5.22 13.49
C GLY A 118 -3.47 -6.21 12.78
N VAL A 119 -3.38 -6.16 11.45
CA VAL A 119 -2.53 -7.09 10.69
C VAL A 119 -1.12 -6.54 10.53
N VAL A 120 -0.13 -7.38 10.81
CA VAL A 120 1.29 -7.03 10.69
C VAL A 120 1.73 -7.16 9.22
N TRP A 121 1.30 -6.21 8.39
CA TRP A 121 1.63 -6.16 6.97
C TRP A 121 2.31 -4.87 6.56
N LYS A 122 3.31 -5.01 5.68
CA LYS A 122 3.99 -3.89 5.01
C LYS A 122 3.00 -2.99 4.26
N ASP A 123 1.94 -3.58 3.70
CA ASP A 123 0.88 -2.87 2.96
C ASP A 123 0.09 -1.91 3.86
N VAL A 124 -0.23 -2.36 5.08
CA VAL A 124 -0.94 -1.55 6.08
C VAL A 124 -0.04 -0.41 6.57
N MET A 125 1.22 -0.73 6.87
CA MET A 125 2.20 0.29 7.28
C MET A 125 2.42 1.32 6.18
N PHE A 126 2.60 0.90 4.94
CA PHE A 126 2.72 1.78 3.78
C PHE A 126 1.55 2.76 3.71
N ALA A 127 0.31 2.25 3.72
CA ALA A 127 -0.89 3.07 3.61
C ALA A 127 -1.01 4.09 4.75
N ASN A 128 -0.78 3.65 5.99
CA ASN A 128 -0.87 4.51 7.17
C ASN A 128 0.15 5.65 7.14
N PHE A 129 1.41 5.33 6.81
CA PHE A 129 2.49 6.32 6.77
C PHE A 129 2.37 7.26 5.55
N ALA A 130 1.94 6.76 4.39
CA ALA A 130 1.69 7.58 3.21
C ALA A 130 0.57 8.61 3.46
N ILE A 131 -0.52 8.20 4.11
CA ILE A 131 -1.62 9.09 4.49
C ILE A 131 -1.14 10.12 5.52
N ALA A 132 -0.43 9.68 6.57
CA ALA A 132 0.08 10.58 7.60
C ALA A 132 1.05 11.62 7.03
N GLY A 133 1.96 11.21 6.16
CA GLY A 133 2.88 12.11 5.47
C GLY A 133 2.13 13.13 4.61
N THR A 134 1.13 12.69 3.85
CA THR A 134 0.31 13.59 3.03
C THR A 134 -0.50 14.57 3.90
N VAL A 135 -1.04 14.13 5.03
CA VAL A 135 -1.74 15.02 5.99
C VAL A 135 -0.77 16.08 6.54
N CYS A 136 0.48 15.74 6.85
CA CYS A 136 1.51 16.72 7.22
C CYS A 136 1.72 17.75 6.11
N LEU A 137 1.81 17.33 4.84
CA LEU A 137 1.95 18.24 3.70
C LEU A 137 0.71 19.13 3.52
N ALA A 138 -0.50 18.61 3.76
CA ALA A 138 -1.74 19.39 3.71
C ALA A 138 -1.74 20.51 4.77
N PHE A 139 -1.29 20.20 5.99
CA PHE A 139 -1.09 21.23 7.03
C PHE A 139 0.00 22.23 6.65
N ALA A 140 1.12 21.79 6.05
CA ALA A 140 2.18 22.69 5.58
C ALA A 140 1.64 23.67 4.53
N ALA A 141 0.83 23.20 3.59
CA ALA A 141 0.18 24.02 2.57
C ALA A 141 -0.77 25.06 3.17
N GLU A 142 -1.57 24.71 4.18
CA GLU A 142 -2.46 25.65 4.88
C GLU A 142 -1.68 26.69 5.70
N ARG A 143 -0.62 26.26 6.39
CA ARG A 143 0.19 27.10 7.29
C ARG A 143 1.43 27.68 6.61
N TRP A 144 1.40 27.91 5.31
CA TRP A 144 2.57 28.27 4.52
C TRP A 144 3.30 29.54 5.00
N SER A 145 2.56 30.52 5.52
CA SER A 145 3.11 31.75 6.10
C SER A 145 3.82 31.56 7.46
N GLN A 146 3.51 30.45 8.17
CA GLN A 146 4.08 30.15 9.48
C GLN A 146 5.39 29.37 9.32
N VAL A 147 6.52 30.05 9.20
CA VAL A 147 7.82 29.46 8.81
C VAL A 147 8.21 28.23 9.64
N ARG A 148 8.20 28.34 10.99
CA ARG A 148 8.60 27.22 11.86
C ARG A 148 7.68 26.02 11.72
N SER A 149 6.37 26.24 11.74
CA SER A 149 5.36 25.17 11.57
C SER A 149 5.47 24.52 10.20
N ARG A 150 5.66 25.32 9.14
CA ARG A 150 5.83 24.84 7.78
C ARG A 150 7.01 23.87 7.65
N PHE A 151 8.19 24.25 8.14
CA PHE A 151 9.38 23.40 8.05
C PHE A 151 9.23 22.11 8.86
N ALA A 152 8.68 22.15 10.07
CA ALA A 152 8.42 20.97 10.88
C ALA A 152 7.44 20.00 10.18
N LEU A 153 6.37 20.54 9.57
CA LEU A 153 5.38 19.74 8.84
C LEU A 153 5.92 19.16 7.54
N LEU A 154 6.74 19.92 6.79
CA LEU A 154 7.43 19.41 5.60
C LEU A 154 8.42 18.29 5.97
N ALA A 155 9.21 18.47 7.02
CA ALA A 155 10.15 17.45 7.50
C ALA A 155 9.41 16.19 7.95
N GLY A 156 8.34 16.34 8.75
CA GLY A 156 7.49 15.22 9.14
C GLY A 156 6.88 14.49 7.93
N GLY A 157 6.38 15.25 6.96
CA GLY A 157 5.83 14.70 5.72
C GLY A 157 6.87 13.91 4.92
N VAL A 158 8.08 14.46 4.75
CA VAL A 158 9.21 13.79 4.07
C VAL A 158 9.59 12.50 4.78
N ILE A 159 9.76 12.52 6.09
CA ILE A 159 10.14 11.33 6.87
C ILE A 159 9.07 10.23 6.74
N LEU A 160 7.79 10.58 6.93
CA LEU A 160 6.70 9.61 6.87
C LEU A 160 6.54 9.01 5.45
N LEU A 161 6.64 9.83 4.40
CA LEU A 161 6.58 9.35 3.01
C LEU A 161 7.82 8.54 2.64
N ALA A 162 9.01 8.87 3.15
CA ALA A 162 10.21 8.08 2.95
C ALA A 162 10.11 6.71 3.65
N ILE A 163 9.60 6.65 4.88
CA ILE A 163 9.32 5.38 5.57
C ILE A 163 8.32 4.55 4.77
N ALA A 164 7.24 5.15 4.28
CA ALA A 164 6.28 4.47 3.41
C ALA A 164 6.98 3.87 2.18
N ALA A 165 7.83 4.64 1.49
CA ALA A 165 8.58 4.15 0.32
C ALA A 165 9.59 3.03 0.64
N LEU A 166 10.12 2.97 1.87
CA LEU A 166 11.03 1.90 2.29
C LEU A 166 10.34 0.55 2.52
N VAL A 167 9.03 0.53 2.76
CA VAL A 167 8.30 -0.72 2.98
C VAL A 167 7.60 -1.27 1.73
N ARG A 168 7.55 -0.48 0.63
CA ARG A 168 6.97 -0.90 -0.66
C ARG A 168 7.79 -0.35 -1.82
N GLN A 169 8.19 -1.21 -2.76
CA GLN A 169 9.03 -0.81 -3.90
C GLN A 169 8.37 0.28 -4.77
N ASN A 170 7.05 0.21 -5.00
CA ASN A 170 6.28 1.21 -5.70
C ASN A 170 5.80 2.38 -4.80
N GLY A 171 6.23 2.42 -3.54
CA GLY A 171 5.84 3.44 -2.56
C GLY A 171 6.33 4.85 -2.88
N LEU A 172 7.36 4.98 -3.73
CA LEU A 172 7.82 6.29 -4.23
C LEU A 172 6.70 7.10 -4.92
N LEU A 173 5.69 6.43 -5.48
CA LEU A 173 4.53 7.09 -6.08
C LEU A 173 3.78 7.98 -5.09
N ALA A 174 3.72 7.60 -3.80
CA ALA A 174 3.09 8.44 -2.78
C ALA A 174 3.88 9.74 -2.52
N LEU A 175 5.23 9.67 -2.53
CA LEU A 175 6.09 10.85 -2.40
C LEU A 175 5.94 11.79 -3.60
N LEU A 176 5.94 11.25 -4.82
CA LEU A 176 5.77 12.01 -6.05
C LEU A 176 4.39 12.69 -6.11
N ALA A 177 3.34 11.97 -5.73
CA ALA A 177 1.97 12.48 -5.69
C ALA A 177 1.80 13.57 -4.61
N GLY A 178 2.39 13.38 -3.43
CA GLY A 178 2.43 14.40 -2.38
C GLY A 178 3.13 15.67 -2.83
N ALA A 179 4.27 15.54 -3.53
CA ALA A 179 4.99 16.67 -4.13
C ALA A 179 4.15 17.38 -5.18
N ALA A 180 3.50 16.65 -6.09
CA ALA A 180 2.61 17.23 -7.11
C ALA A 180 1.44 17.99 -6.47
N GLY A 181 0.80 17.43 -5.47
CA GLY A 181 -0.26 18.09 -4.70
C GLY A 181 0.23 19.38 -4.04
N LEU A 182 1.42 19.35 -3.44
CA LEU A 182 2.04 20.53 -2.81
C LEU A 182 2.38 21.62 -3.88
N ILE A 183 2.91 21.25 -5.04
CA ILE A 183 3.16 22.19 -6.15
C ILE A 183 1.87 22.91 -6.54
N LEU A 184 0.78 22.15 -6.73
CA LEU A 184 -0.53 22.72 -7.07
C LEU A 184 -1.07 23.65 -5.97
N ALA A 185 -0.91 23.26 -4.70
CA ALA A 185 -1.34 24.03 -3.56
C ALA A 185 -0.62 25.40 -3.44
N LEU A 186 0.64 25.45 -3.83
CA LEU A 186 1.49 26.62 -3.65
C LEU A 186 1.53 27.55 -4.86
N ARG A 187 1.14 27.07 -6.06
CA ARG A 187 1.31 27.84 -7.31
C ARG A 187 0.64 29.21 -7.29
N SER A 188 -0.51 29.34 -6.62
CA SER A 188 -1.24 30.61 -6.50
C SER A 188 -0.69 31.53 -5.40
N ARG A 189 0.05 30.97 -4.43
CA ARG A 189 0.60 31.72 -3.28
C ARG A 189 2.04 32.18 -3.47
N SER A 190 2.86 31.35 -4.12
CA SER A 190 4.31 31.56 -4.21
C SER A 190 4.82 31.64 -5.67
N GLY A 191 3.90 31.56 -6.64
CA GLY A 191 4.22 31.50 -8.05
C GLY A 191 4.76 30.12 -8.51
N TRP A 192 4.71 29.87 -9.83
CA TRP A 192 5.01 28.54 -10.39
C TRP A 192 6.44 28.06 -10.12
N LYS A 193 7.43 28.95 -10.32
CA LYS A 193 8.85 28.59 -10.14
C LYS A 193 9.16 28.14 -8.71
N THR A 194 8.73 28.92 -7.71
CA THR A 194 8.95 28.60 -6.29
C THR A 194 8.23 27.30 -5.89
N SER A 195 7.01 27.09 -6.38
CA SER A 195 6.25 25.89 -6.11
C SER A 195 6.93 24.65 -6.68
N LEU A 196 7.42 24.74 -7.91
CA LEU A 196 8.15 23.64 -8.56
C LEU A 196 9.45 23.33 -7.82
N VAL A 197 10.25 24.34 -7.45
CA VAL A 197 11.48 24.15 -6.65
C VAL A 197 11.16 23.49 -5.30
N THR A 198 10.07 23.90 -4.65
CA THR A 198 9.65 23.29 -3.37
C THR A 198 9.27 21.81 -3.55
N GLY A 199 8.48 21.48 -4.58
CA GLY A 199 8.08 20.09 -4.83
C GLY A 199 9.27 19.21 -5.22
N LEU A 200 10.16 19.69 -6.11
CA LEU A 200 11.39 18.98 -6.46
C LEU A 200 12.31 18.82 -5.25
N GLY A 201 12.42 19.85 -4.41
CA GLY A 201 13.18 19.79 -3.15
C GLY A 201 12.62 18.75 -2.19
N LEU A 202 11.29 18.61 -2.11
CA LEU A 202 10.63 17.57 -1.31
C LEU A 202 10.96 16.17 -1.84
N VAL A 203 10.91 15.96 -3.16
CA VAL A 203 11.29 14.68 -3.78
C VAL A 203 12.77 14.39 -3.52
N ALA A 204 13.65 15.35 -3.73
CA ALA A 204 15.09 15.17 -3.51
C ALA A 204 15.41 14.85 -2.04
N ALA A 205 14.80 15.58 -1.09
CA ALA A 205 14.94 15.31 0.33
C ALA A 205 14.41 13.93 0.72
N GLY A 206 13.22 13.54 0.23
CA GLY A 206 12.65 12.21 0.45
C GLY A 206 13.53 11.11 -0.12
N SER A 207 14.03 11.26 -1.34
CA SER A 207 14.97 10.30 -1.95
C SER A 207 16.27 10.20 -1.17
N ALA A 208 16.81 11.31 -0.69
CA ALA A 208 18.02 11.30 0.15
C ALA A 208 17.80 10.55 1.49
N VAL A 209 16.63 10.76 2.14
CA VAL A 209 16.27 10.03 3.36
C VAL A 209 16.11 8.53 3.07
N ILE A 210 15.45 8.15 1.96
CA ILE A 210 15.28 6.76 1.54
C ILE A 210 16.65 6.11 1.34
N LEU A 211 17.54 6.74 0.58
CA LEU A 211 18.89 6.20 0.29
C LEU A 211 19.72 6.07 1.57
N LEU A 212 19.72 7.09 2.44
CA LEU A 212 20.45 7.06 3.71
C LEU A 212 19.93 5.94 4.62
N LEU A 213 18.61 5.86 4.83
CA LEU A 213 18.01 4.81 5.66
C LEU A 213 18.23 3.43 5.04
N SER A 214 18.07 3.27 3.73
CA SER A 214 18.35 2.00 3.05
C SER A 214 19.79 1.56 3.26
N ALA A 215 20.78 2.45 3.06
CA ALA A 215 22.18 2.14 3.24
C ALA A 215 22.52 1.76 4.69
N THR A 216 21.91 2.43 5.68
CA THR A 216 22.12 2.11 7.11
C THR A 216 21.46 0.80 7.50
N LEU A 217 20.27 0.53 6.97
CA LEU A 217 19.52 -0.69 7.27
C LEU A 217 20.17 -1.94 6.68
N HIS A 218 20.70 -1.88 5.44
CA HIS A 218 21.43 -3.01 4.86
C HIS A 218 22.74 -3.32 5.61
N ARG A 219 23.30 -2.34 6.33
CA ARG A 219 24.43 -2.60 7.25
C ARG A 219 23.97 -3.22 8.58
N ALA A 220 22.78 -2.84 9.06
CA ALA A 220 22.21 -3.35 10.30
C ALA A 220 21.62 -4.76 10.15
N LEU A 221 21.04 -5.06 8.98
CA LEU A 221 20.53 -6.38 8.57
C LEU A 221 21.17 -6.78 7.25
N PRO A 222 22.37 -7.36 7.25
CA PRO A 222 23.01 -7.83 6.03
C PRO A 222 22.22 -9.00 5.43
N GLN A 223 22.26 -9.11 4.11
CA GLN A 223 21.59 -10.19 3.41
C GLN A 223 22.35 -11.50 3.61
N ALA A 224 21.66 -12.52 4.08
CA ALA A 224 22.26 -13.83 4.35
C ALA A 224 22.72 -14.54 3.06
N ASP A 225 21.99 -14.35 1.96
CA ASP A 225 22.33 -14.85 0.63
C ASP A 225 22.22 -13.74 -0.43
N PRO A 226 23.36 -13.23 -0.94
CA PRO A 226 23.39 -12.19 -1.97
C PRO A 226 22.69 -12.58 -3.28
N SER A 227 22.58 -13.88 -3.58
CA SER A 227 21.90 -14.36 -4.81
C SER A 227 20.42 -14.02 -4.87
N THR A 228 19.80 -13.69 -3.72
CA THR A 228 18.39 -13.33 -3.62
C THR A 228 18.13 -11.84 -3.87
N SER A 229 19.16 -11.01 -4.10
CA SER A 229 19.03 -9.55 -4.24
C SER A 229 18.07 -9.09 -5.33
N ASN A 230 17.97 -9.84 -6.44
CA ASN A 230 17.09 -9.55 -7.58
C ASN A 230 15.91 -10.54 -7.70
N ALA A 231 15.66 -11.34 -6.64
CA ALA A 231 14.66 -12.39 -6.67
C ALA A 231 13.27 -11.90 -7.10
N GLY A 232 12.80 -10.79 -6.55
CA GLY A 232 11.48 -10.25 -6.85
C GLY A 232 11.30 -9.91 -8.34
N LEU A 233 12.28 -9.31 -9.00
CA LEU A 233 12.23 -9.00 -10.42
C LEU A 233 12.27 -10.28 -11.26
N ARG A 234 13.14 -11.22 -10.92
CA ARG A 234 13.22 -12.51 -11.62
C ARG A 234 11.90 -13.28 -11.55
N ILE A 235 11.25 -13.27 -10.40
CA ILE A 235 9.94 -13.92 -10.21
C ILE A 235 8.89 -13.29 -11.14
N ILE A 236 8.84 -11.95 -11.24
CA ILE A 236 7.94 -11.25 -12.16
C ILE A 236 8.23 -11.67 -13.61
N GLN A 237 9.50 -11.67 -14.02
CA GLN A 237 9.90 -12.02 -15.38
C GLN A 237 9.51 -13.47 -15.73
N HIS A 238 9.69 -14.42 -14.83
CA HIS A 238 9.28 -15.79 -15.06
C HIS A 238 7.76 -15.94 -15.15
N PHE A 239 7.02 -15.26 -14.29
CA PHE A 239 5.56 -15.26 -14.35
C PHE A 239 5.05 -14.70 -15.69
N ASP A 240 5.68 -13.63 -16.20
CA ASP A 240 5.36 -13.06 -17.49
C ASP A 240 5.64 -14.02 -18.65
N ILE A 241 6.83 -14.63 -18.64
CA ILE A 241 7.21 -15.59 -19.67
C ILE A 241 6.20 -16.74 -19.71
N ILE A 242 5.87 -17.33 -18.56
CA ILE A 242 4.90 -18.42 -18.48
C ILE A 242 3.50 -17.95 -18.89
N GLY A 243 3.11 -16.72 -18.52
CA GLY A 243 1.83 -16.13 -18.90
C GLY A 243 1.68 -15.91 -20.41
N VAL A 244 2.75 -15.54 -21.10
CA VAL A 244 2.78 -15.47 -22.57
C VAL A 244 2.74 -16.88 -23.17
N LEU A 245 3.58 -17.81 -22.68
CA LEU A 245 3.61 -19.20 -23.15
C LEU A 245 2.29 -19.95 -22.95
N ALA A 246 1.50 -19.58 -21.96
CA ALA A 246 0.16 -20.13 -21.76
C ALA A 246 -0.83 -19.71 -22.88
N ARG A 247 -0.53 -18.65 -23.63
CA ARG A 247 -1.30 -18.14 -24.78
C ARG A 247 -0.70 -18.59 -26.12
N ASP A 248 0.59 -18.42 -26.28
CA ASP A 248 1.35 -18.94 -27.40
C ASP A 248 2.51 -19.83 -26.92
N ARG A 249 2.27 -21.14 -26.91
CA ARG A 249 3.25 -22.14 -26.46
C ARG A 249 4.51 -22.20 -27.36
N GLN A 250 4.44 -21.67 -28.59
CA GLN A 250 5.53 -21.68 -29.56
C GLN A 250 6.34 -20.38 -29.55
N ALA A 251 5.99 -19.41 -28.72
CA ALA A 251 6.74 -18.15 -28.59
C ALA A 251 8.24 -18.45 -28.33
N SER A 252 9.10 -17.69 -29.01
CA SER A 252 10.54 -17.87 -28.89
C SER A 252 11.08 -17.43 -27.56
N LEU A 253 11.86 -18.24 -26.90
CA LEU A 253 12.53 -17.93 -25.63
C LEU A 253 14.02 -17.62 -25.81
N GLU A 254 14.47 -17.16 -26.99
CA GLU A 254 15.84 -16.71 -27.16
C GLU A 254 16.17 -15.47 -26.31
N PRO A 255 17.35 -15.40 -25.64
CA PRO A 255 18.49 -16.34 -25.73
C PRO A 255 18.44 -17.54 -24.77
N LEU A 256 17.39 -17.72 -23.97
CA LEU A 256 17.32 -18.81 -22.98
C LEU A 256 17.39 -20.22 -23.63
N GLU A 257 16.72 -20.41 -24.76
CA GLU A 257 16.70 -21.68 -25.48
C GLU A 257 18.11 -22.16 -25.89
N SER A 258 18.94 -21.24 -26.36
CA SER A 258 20.31 -21.53 -26.77
C SER A 258 21.25 -21.77 -25.59
N ILE A 259 21.06 -21.08 -24.46
CA ILE A 259 21.98 -21.08 -23.32
C ILE A 259 21.59 -22.14 -22.27
N SER A 260 20.30 -22.31 -22.03
CA SER A 260 19.76 -23.22 -21.02
C SER A 260 18.47 -23.90 -21.52
N PRO A 261 18.56 -24.86 -22.48
CA PRO A 261 17.38 -25.51 -23.05
C PRO A 261 16.46 -26.15 -22.00
N LYS A 262 17.05 -26.77 -20.97
CA LYS A 262 16.29 -27.37 -19.86
C LYS A 262 15.45 -26.35 -19.08
N ALA A 263 15.94 -25.11 -18.92
CA ALA A 263 15.17 -24.04 -18.27
C ALA A 263 14.02 -23.57 -19.17
N ALA A 264 14.26 -23.48 -20.49
CA ALA A 264 13.21 -23.16 -21.46
C ALA A 264 12.10 -24.22 -21.48
N ASP A 265 12.47 -25.53 -21.49
CA ASP A 265 11.51 -26.63 -21.42
C ASP A 265 10.70 -26.57 -20.10
N ALA A 266 11.36 -26.34 -18.96
CA ALA A 266 10.71 -26.23 -17.68
C ALA A 266 9.69 -25.08 -17.64
N LEU A 267 9.98 -23.93 -18.27
CA LEU A 267 9.03 -22.82 -18.40
C LEU A 267 7.82 -23.19 -19.27
N ARG A 268 8.05 -23.94 -20.39
CA ARG A 268 6.95 -24.44 -21.23
C ARG A 268 6.07 -25.45 -20.49
N ASP A 269 6.66 -26.35 -19.72
CA ASP A 269 5.92 -27.33 -18.93
C ASP A 269 5.13 -26.68 -17.78
N ALA A 270 5.67 -25.61 -17.19
CA ALA A 270 5.01 -24.86 -16.14
C ALA A 270 3.70 -24.18 -16.57
N THR A 271 3.46 -24.02 -17.89
CA THR A 271 2.18 -23.51 -18.42
C THR A 271 0.96 -24.35 -18.01
N ALA A 272 1.15 -25.63 -17.72
CA ALA A 272 0.10 -26.53 -17.23
C ALA A 272 -0.44 -26.12 -15.84
N PHE A 273 0.35 -25.37 -15.07
CA PHE A 273 0.02 -24.91 -13.72
C PHE A 273 -0.21 -23.39 -13.66
N TYR A 274 -0.19 -22.72 -14.81
CA TYR A 274 -0.38 -21.28 -14.86
C TYR A 274 -1.79 -20.88 -14.44
N SER A 275 -1.86 -19.88 -13.54
CA SER A 275 -3.09 -19.18 -13.19
C SER A 275 -2.82 -17.67 -13.14
N PRO A 276 -3.69 -16.82 -13.74
CA PRO A 276 -3.57 -15.37 -13.60
C PRO A 276 -3.90 -14.88 -12.18
N GLU A 277 -4.50 -15.71 -11.35
CA GLU A 277 -4.87 -15.38 -9.98
C GLU A 277 -3.66 -15.37 -9.05
N ARG A 278 -2.75 -16.38 -9.22
CA ARG A 278 -1.64 -16.57 -8.27
C ARG A 278 -0.45 -17.25 -8.94
N ILE A 279 0.74 -16.69 -8.70
CA ILE A 279 1.99 -17.32 -9.10
C ILE A 279 2.27 -18.61 -8.32
N ASP A 280 1.78 -18.72 -7.08
CA ASP A 280 2.03 -19.86 -6.18
C ASP A 280 1.58 -21.22 -6.79
N THR A 281 0.68 -21.21 -7.77
CA THR A 281 0.30 -22.42 -8.51
C THR A 281 1.48 -23.06 -9.26
N LEU A 282 2.47 -22.24 -9.62
CA LEU A 282 3.70 -22.71 -10.31
C LEU A 282 4.62 -23.53 -9.40
N ASP A 283 4.43 -23.50 -8.08
CA ASP A 283 5.17 -24.36 -7.14
C ASP A 283 4.89 -25.86 -7.38
N GLN A 284 3.79 -26.17 -8.08
CA GLN A 284 3.47 -27.54 -8.50
C GLN A 284 4.34 -28.03 -9.67
N ALA A 285 4.98 -27.12 -10.42
CA ALA A 285 5.86 -27.45 -11.54
C ALA A 285 7.21 -27.94 -11.01
N LYS A 286 7.40 -29.27 -11.01
CA LYS A 286 8.60 -29.90 -10.47
C LYS A 286 9.86 -29.42 -11.20
N GLY A 287 10.88 -29.01 -10.45
CA GLY A 287 12.17 -28.58 -10.95
C GLY A 287 12.22 -27.15 -11.49
N LEU A 288 11.10 -26.48 -11.66
CA LEU A 288 11.05 -25.10 -12.18
C LEU A 288 11.97 -24.17 -11.37
N GLY A 289 11.84 -24.17 -10.04
CA GLY A 289 12.66 -23.32 -9.15
C GLY A 289 14.16 -23.57 -9.35
N GLY A 290 14.61 -24.83 -9.38
CA GLY A 290 16.02 -25.18 -9.60
C GLY A 290 16.56 -24.65 -10.93
N HIS A 291 15.81 -24.81 -12.02
CA HIS A 291 16.20 -24.31 -13.35
C HIS A 291 16.22 -22.79 -13.43
N ILE A 292 15.24 -22.12 -12.79
CA ILE A 292 15.18 -20.67 -12.72
C ILE A 292 16.43 -20.09 -12.05
N TRP A 293 16.81 -20.60 -10.89
CA TRP A 293 17.91 -20.05 -10.11
C TRP A 293 19.29 -20.43 -10.65
N SER A 294 19.40 -21.53 -11.39
CA SER A 294 20.65 -21.96 -12.03
C SER A 294 20.94 -21.27 -13.38
N THR A 295 19.98 -20.52 -13.93
CA THR A 295 20.17 -19.79 -15.19
C THR A 295 21.16 -18.63 -14.99
N PRO A 296 22.15 -18.43 -15.91
CA PRO A 296 23.12 -17.34 -15.80
C PRO A 296 22.46 -15.96 -15.70
N GLU A 297 23.11 -15.04 -14.97
CA GLU A 297 22.64 -13.65 -14.86
C GLU A 297 22.52 -12.99 -16.25
N GLY A 298 21.47 -12.18 -16.41
CA GLY A 298 21.22 -11.45 -17.67
C GLY A 298 20.45 -12.24 -18.72
N VAL A 299 20.44 -13.57 -18.70
CA VAL A 299 19.74 -14.40 -19.72
C VAL A 299 18.22 -14.24 -19.59
N VAL A 300 17.67 -14.39 -18.39
CA VAL A 300 16.23 -14.26 -18.15
C VAL A 300 15.72 -12.85 -18.46
N PRO A 301 16.36 -11.76 -18.00
CA PRO A 301 15.97 -10.40 -18.38
C PRO A 301 16.00 -10.15 -19.89
N ALA A 302 17.00 -10.68 -20.60
CA ALA A 302 17.09 -10.54 -22.06
C ALA A 302 15.97 -11.31 -22.78
N THR A 303 15.70 -12.54 -22.35
CA THR A 303 14.60 -13.35 -22.88
C THR A 303 13.25 -12.68 -22.65
N TRP A 304 13.01 -12.21 -21.43
CA TRP A 304 11.79 -11.48 -21.07
C TRP A 304 11.62 -10.21 -21.92
N ALA A 305 12.67 -9.40 -22.09
CA ALA A 305 12.60 -8.16 -22.88
C ALA A 305 12.30 -8.47 -24.37
N ASN A 306 12.95 -9.48 -24.93
CA ASN A 306 12.70 -9.91 -26.31
C ASN A 306 11.25 -10.40 -26.49
N LEU A 307 10.76 -11.20 -25.54
CA LEU A 307 9.39 -11.73 -25.57
C LEU A 307 8.36 -10.61 -25.43
N VAL A 308 8.54 -9.67 -24.50
CA VAL A 308 7.64 -8.50 -24.33
C VAL A 308 7.56 -7.67 -25.63
N ILE A 309 8.66 -7.52 -26.36
CA ILE A 309 8.68 -6.73 -27.62
C ILE A 309 8.01 -7.51 -28.76
N ARG A 310 8.28 -8.80 -28.89
CA ARG A 310 7.80 -9.62 -30.03
C ARG A 310 6.35 -10.06 -29.84
N GLU A 311 5.99 -10.44 -28.62
CA GLU A 311 4.67 -10.99 -28.26
C GLU A 311 3.89 -10.00 -27.38
N PHE A 312 3.98 -8.70 -27.70
CA PHE A 312 3.36 -7.64 -26.91
C PHE A 312 1.84 -7.83 -26.67
N PRO A 313 1.03 -8.29 -27.65
CA PRO A 313 -0.40 -8.54 -27.43
C PRO A 313 -0.66 -9.60 -26.35
N ASP A 314 0.08 -10.70 -26.35
CA ASP A 314 -0.08 -11.78 -25.38
C ASP A 314 0.44 -11.37 -23.99
N TYR A 315 1.58 -10.65 -23.95
CA TYR A 315 2.06 -10.03 -22.73
C TYR A 315 1.06 -9.04 -22.12
N ALA A 316 0.51 -8.13 -22.93
CA ALA A 316 -0.48 -7.17 -22.46
C ALA A 316 -1.77 -7.87 -21.99
N SER A 317 -2.22 -8.90 -22.70
CA SER A 317 -3.37 -9.71 -22.32
C SER A 317 -3.14 -10.44 -21.00
N HIS A 318 -1.94 -11.04 -20.81
CA HIS A 318 -1.52 -11.66 -19.54
C HIS A 318 -1.61 -10.65 -18.39
N ARG A 319 -0.98 -9.50 -18.54
CA ARG A 319 -0.94 -8.47 -17.50
C ARG A 319 -2.30 -7.87 -17.16
N LEU A 320 -3.14 -7.64 -18.16
CA LEU A 320 -4.51 -7.18 -17.97
C LEU A 320 -5.36 -8.21 -17.22
N GLU A 321 -5.18 -9.49 -17.51
CA GLU A 321 -5.91 -10.54 -16.82
C GLU A 321 -5.47 -10.67 -15.36
N VAL A 322 -4.17 -10.66 -15.07
CA VAL A 322 -3.64 -10.63 -13.69
C VAL A 322 -4.14 -9.39 -12.94
N PHE A 323 -4.09 -8.21 -13.57
CA PHE A 323 -4.61 -6.99 -12.98
C PHE A 323 -6.12 -7.04 -12.70
N ARG A 324 -6.89 -7.65 -13.61
CA ARG A 324 -8.33 -7.87 -13.41
C ARG A 324 -8.60 -8.69 -12.15
N GLN A 325 -7.82 -9.74 -11.90
CA GLN A 325 -7.98 -10.58 -10.71
C GLN A 325 -7.76 -9.76 -9.42
N ILE A 326 -6.73 -8.92 -9.38
CA ILE A 326 -6.47 -8.05 -8.21
C ILE A 326 -7.54 -6.98 -8.06
N PHE A 327 -7.86 -6.27 -9.15
CA PHE A 327 -8.65 -5.05 -9.08
C PHE A 327 -10.15 -5.30 -8.91
N LEU A 328 -10.68 -6.32 -9.59
CA LEU A 328 -12.10 -6.69 -9.51
C LEU A 328 -12.39 -7.78 -8.49
N THR A 329 -11.35 -8.53 -8.06
CA THR A 329 -11.47 -9.64 -7.11
C THR A 329 -12.65 -10.59 -7.41
N PRO A 330 -12.71 -11.17 -8.63
CA PRO A 330 -13.87 -11.98 -9.07
C PRO A 330 -14.06 -13.22 -8.20
N ASP A 331 -12.97 -13.86 -7.74
CA ASP A 331 -12.98 -14.86 -6.69
C ASP A 331 -12.32 -14.28 -5.43
N ILE A 332 -13.15 -13.74 -4.55
CA ILE A 332 -12.68 -13.08 -3.34
C ILE A 332 -11.97 -14.07 -2.39
N LEU A 333 -12.31 -15.35 -2.40
CA LEU A 333 -11.69 -16.36 -1.52
C LEU A 333 -10.27 -16.69 -2.00
N ALA A 334 -10.04 -16.78 -3.31
CA ALA A 334 -8.72 -16.96 -3.88
C ALA A 334 -7.79 -15.77 -3.59
N CYS A 335 -8.36 -14.57 -3.40
CA CYS A 335 -7.63 -13.31 -3.18
C CYS A 335 -7.34 -12.98 -1.70
N LEU A 336 -7.56 -13.91 -0.78
CA LEU A 336 -7.23 -13.78 0.66
C LEU A 336 -7.65 -12.42 1.25
N PRO A 337 -8.96 -12.09 1.26
CA PRO A 337 -9.44 -10.75 1.56
C PRO A 337 -9.18 -10.32 3.00
N VAL A 338 -9.12 -11.27 3.94
CA VAL A 338 -8.89 -11.02 5.37
C VAL A 338 -8.06 -12.13 5.96
N THR A 339 -7.14 -11.76 6.85
CA THR A 339 -6.33 -12.69 7.65
C THR A 339 -6.48 -12.35 9.12
N THR A 340 -6.70 -13.38 9.95
CA THR A 340 -6.74 -13.29 11.41
C THR A 340 -5.88 -14.39 12.03
N GLY A 341 -5.45 -14.21 13.28
CA GLY A 341 -4.60 -15.18 13.95
C GLY A 341 -3.12 -15.07 13.56
N VAL A 342 -2.38 -16.18 13.77
CA VAL A 342 -0.96 -16.29 13.45
C VAL A 342 -0.73 -17.54 12.62
N GLN A 343 -0.23 -17.39 11.39
CA GLN A 343 0.05 -18.46 10.45
C GLN A 343 1.41 -18.23 9.80
N GLY A 344 2.18 -19.30 9.62
CA GLY A 344 3.50 -19.22 8.99
C GLY A 344 4.17 -20.60 8.91
N PRO A 345 5.39 -20.67 8.34
CA PRO A 345 6.17 -21.90 8.30
C PRO A 345 6.45 -22.44 9.70
N GLY A 346 6.24 -23.73 9.92
CA GLY A 346 6.30 -24.35 11.26
C GLY A 346 7.70 -24.24 11.89
N ASP A 347 8.75 -24.35 11.09
CA ASP A 347 10.14 -24.19 11.51
C ASP A 347 10.45 -22.75 11.99
N VAL A 348 9.96 -21.73 11.26
CA VAL A 348 10.14 -20.32 11.64
C VAL A 348 9.29 -19.98 12.87
N LEU A 349 8.07 -20.51 12.98
CA LEU A 349 7.24 -20.36 14.18
C LEU A 349 7.91 -20.97 15.41
N ALA A 350 8.54 -22.14 15.24
CA ALA A 350 9.31 -22.79 16.32
C ALA A 350 10.55 -21.97 16.71
N GLU A 351 11.31 -21.43 15.73
CA GLU A 351 12.43 -20.51 15.96
C GLU A 351 12.02 -19.29 16.80
N LEU A 352 10.85 -18.74 16.50
CA LEU A 352 10.29 -17.56 17.18
C LEU A 352 9.65 -17.89 18.54
N ALA A 353 9.48 -19.15 18.89
CA ALA A 353 8.66 -19.62 20.00
C ALA A 353 7.22 -19.05 19.96
N LEU A 354 6.67 -18.88 18.77
CA LEU A 354 5.31 -18.41 18.52
C LEU A 354 4.43 -19.60 18.11
N PRO A 355 3.37 -19.91 18.87
CA PRO A 355 2.41 -20.91 18.42
C PRO A 355 1.57 -20.37 17.25
N ALA A 356 1.28 -21.20 16.27
CA ALA A 356 0.18 -20.92 15.35
C ALA A 356 -1.09 -20.66 16.17
N ARG A 357 -1.84 -19.61 15.85
CA ARG A 357 -3.01 -19.21 16.62
C ARG A 357 -4.18 -18.91 15.69
N GLN A 358 -5.32 -19.48 16.03
CA GLN A 358 -6.64 -19.14 15.48
C GLN A 358 -7.64 -19.30 16.61
N ASP A 359 -7.75 -18.29 17.47
CA ASP A 359 -8.59 -18.32 18.64
C ASP A 359 -10.07 -17.96 18.32
N ARG A 360 -10.93 -17.96 19.37
CA ARG A 360 -12.36 -17.63 19.21
C ARG A 360 -12.57 -16.22 18.66
N ARG A 361 -11.76 -15.26 19.09
CA ARG A 361 -11.84 -13.86 18.64
C ARG A 361 -11.41 -13.74 17.17
N ASP A 362 -10.32 -14.41 16.79
CA ASP A 362 -9.83 -14.47 15.42
C ASP A 362 -10.93 -15.02 14.49
N ASN A 363 -11.62 -16.09 14.90
CA ASN A 363 -12.72 -16.68 14.15
C ASN A 363 -13.95 -15.73 14.07
N GLN A 364 -14.26 -14.98 15.13
CA GLN A 364 -15.35 -14.01 15.11
C GLN A 364 -15.07 -12.86 14.14
N LEU A 365 -13.83 -12.35 14.08
CA LEU A 365 -13.42 -11.34 13.11
C LEU A 365 -13.50 -11.86 11.66
N LEU A 366 -13.04 -13.10 11.44
CA LEU A 366 -13.13 -13.74 10.13
C LEU A 366 -14.60 -13.94 9.71
N ASN A 367 -15.45 -14.44 10.61
CA ASN A 367 -16.88 -14.60 10.36
C ASN A 367 -17.56 -13.26 10.06
N TYR A 368 -17.19 -12.19 10.78
CA TYR A 368 -17.68 -10.85 10.49
C TYR A 368 -17.29 -10.41 9.07
N ALA A 369 -16.03 -10.58 8.69
CA ALA A 369 -15.56 -10.21 7.36
C ALA A 369 -16.26 -11.03 6.26
N SER A 370 -16.54 -12.31 6.51
CA SER A 370 -17.17 -13.20 5.53
C SER A 370 -18.59 -12.77 5.13
N TRP A 371 -19.31 -12.05 5.99
CA TRP A 371 -20.62 -11.47 5.64
C TRP A 371 -20.51 -10.37 4.58
N LEU A 372 -19.32 -9.81 4.41
CA LEU A 372 -19.05 -8.75 3.44
C LEU A 372 -18.42 -9.28 2.14
N TYR A 373 -18.16 -10.59 2.04
CA TYR A 373 -17.66 -11.20 0.81
C TYR A 373 -18.67 -11.04 -0.32
N GLY A 374 -18.19 -10.71 -1.51
CA GLY A 374 -19.02 -10.44 -2.67
C GLY A 374 -19.78 -9.10 -2.62
N THR A 375 -19.59 -8.29 -1.57
CA THR A 375 -20.15 -6.94 -1.49
C THR A 375 -19.16 -5.89 -2.00
N PRO A 376 -19.64 -4.67 -2.36
CA PRO A 376 -18.76 -3.56 -2.74
C PRO A 376 -17.72 -3.16 -1.69
N VAL A 377 -17.90 -3.53 -0.42
CA VAL A 377 -16.97 -3.23 0.68
C VAL A 377 -15.63 -3.93 0.51
N LEU A 378 -15.62 -5.12 -0.08
CA LEU A 378 -14.41 -5.91 -0.35
C LEU A 378 -14.15 -6.01 -1.86
N SER A 379 -14.31 -4.90 -2.58
CA SER A 379 -13.92 -4.73 -3.98
C SER A 379 -13.19 -3.41 -4.15
N HIS A 380 -12.09 -3.37 -4.89
CA HIS A 380 -11.30 -2.14 -5.08
C HIS A 380 -11.94 -1.16 -6.06
N LEU A 381 -12.83 -1.63 -6.96
CA LEU A 381 -13.49 -0.77 -7.95
C LEU A 381 -14.28 0.39 -7.31
N PRO A 382 -15.15 0.19 -6.30
CA PRO A 382 -15.83 1.29 -5.62
C PRO A 382 -14.88 2.31 -5.02
N TYR A 383 -13.79 1.85 -4.39
CA TYR A 383 -12.78 2.76 -3.81
C TYR A 383 -12.03 3.55 -4.88
N ALA A 384 -11.72 2.95 -6.03
CA ALA A 384 -11.15 3.67 -7.16
C ALA A 384 -12.09 4.77 -7.68
N LEU A 385 -13.38 4.47 -7.80
CA LEU A 385 -14.40 5.45 -8.22
C LEU A 385 -14.57 6.57 -7.18
N ILE A 386 -14.61 6.22 -5.89
CA ILE A 386 -14.64 7.20 -4.78
C ILE A 386 -13.38 8.07 -4.80
N SER A 387 -12.20 7.46 -4.98
CA SER A 387 -10.92 8.17 -5.05
C SER A 387 -10.91 9.17 -6.23
N LEU A 388 -11.32 8.72 -7.42
CA LEU A 388 -11.41 9.57 -8.61
C LEU A 388 -12.40 10.73 -8.41
N ALA A 389 -13.60 10.44 -7.95
CA ALA A 389 -14.64 11.46 -7.70
C ALA A 389 -14.17 12.47 -6.63
N THR A 390 -13.59 11.97 -5.53
CA THR A 390 -13.05 12.81 -4.47
C THR A 390 -11.92 13.70 -4.97
N MET A 391 -10.99 13.16 -5.76
CA MET A 391 -9.91 13.93 -6.40
C MET A 391 -10.47 15.09 -7.22
N VAL A 392 -11.43 14.82 -8.09
CA VAL A 392 -12.07 15.87 -8.92
C VAL A 392 -12.75 16.93 -8.05
N LEU A 393 -13.54 16.52 -7.05
CA LEU A 393 -14.25 17.46 -6.17
C LEU A 393 -13.28 18.33 -5.36
N LEU A 394 -12.17 17.77 -4.87
CA LEU A 394 -11.13 18.51 -4.17
C LEU A 394 -10.43 19.52 -5.07
N LEU A 395 -10.08 19.14 -6.29
CA LEU A 395 -9.50 20.06 -7.29
C LEU A 395 -10.45 21.20 -7.64
N LEU A 396 -11.76 20.92 -7.74
CA LEU A 396 -12.79 21.93 -7.99
C LEU A 396 -12.99 22.86 -6.78
N ARG A 397 -12.92 22.34 -5.53
CA ARG A 397 -13.03 23.14 -4.31
C ARG A 397 -11.83 24.07 -4.13
N GLY A 398 -10.62 23.58 -4.41
CA GLY A 398 -9.41 24.36 -4.67
C GLY A 398 -8.78 25.03 -3.44
N ARG A 399 -8.93 24.47 -2.23
CA ARG A 399 -8.18 24.92 -1.04
C ARG A 399 -6.74 24.36 -1.09
N PRO A 400 -5.76 24.95 -0.40
CA PRO A 400 -4.40 24.42 -0.40
C PRO A 400 -4.31 22.96 0.08
N SER A 401 -5.01 22.63 1.18
CA SER A 401 -5.09 21.24 1.66
C SER A 401 -5.78 20.32 0.66
N ASP A 402 -6.76 20.81 -0.12
CA ASP A 402 -7.46 20.02 -1.10
C ASP A 402 -6.55 19.56 -2.25
N PHE A 403 -5.68 20.42 -2.72
CA PHE A 403 -4.72 20.04 -3.76
C PHE A 403 -3.78 18.93 -3.29
N VAL A 404 -3.33 18.99 -2.02
CA VAL A 404 -2.48 17.94 -1.46
C VAL A 404 -3.27 16.64 -1.27
N MET A 405 -4.51 16.72 -0.77
CA MET A 405 -5.38 15.55 -0.61
C MET A 405 -5.83 14.98 -1.97
N ALA A 406 -5.98 15.79 -3.02
CA ALA A 406 -6.16 15.33 -4.39
C ALA A 406 -4.90 14.60 -4.91
N GLY A 407 -3.71 15.06 -4.52
CA GLY A 407 -2.46 14.34 -4.74
C GLY A 407 -2.48 12.94 -4.10
N LEU A 408 -2.98 12.79 -2.86
CA LEU A 408 -3.16 11.49 -2.22
C LEU A 408 -4.03 10.56 -3.07
N GLN A 409 -5.18 11.06 -3.57
CA GLN A 409 -6.09 10.26 -4.38
C GLN A 409 -5.44 9.84 -5.71
N GLY A 410 -4.81 10.80 -6.41
CA GLY A 410 -4.07 10.51 -7.65
C GLY A 410 -2.91 9.54 -7.44
N GLY A 411 -2.19 9.67 -6.31
CA GLY A 411 -1.12 8.76 -5.91
C GLY A 411 -1.63 7.35 -5.62
N ALA A 412 -2.78 7.21 -4.98
CA ALA A 412 -3.40 5.91 -4.70
C ALA A 412 -3.88 5.22 -5.99
N LEU A 413 -4.47 5.97 -6.92
CA LEU A 413 -4.85 5.47 -8.25
C LEU A 413 -3.62 5.06 -9.07
N ALA A 414 -2.55 5.86 -9.08
CA ALA A 414 -1.30 5.53 -9.77
C ALA A 414 -0.61 4.30 -9.13
N PHE A 415 -0.63 4.21 -7.79
CA PHE A 415 -0.13 3.05 -7.07
C PHE A 415 -0.91 1.79 -7.46
N ALA A 416 -2.24 1.84 -7.48
CA ALA A 416 -3.05 0.72 -7.94
C ALA A 416 -2.76 0.36 -9.40
N GLY A 417 -2.64 1.35 -10.28
CA GLY A 417 -2.27 1.15 -11.69
C GLY A 417 -0.89 0.51 -11.88
N SER A 418 0.06 0.73 -10.96
CA SER A 418 1.40 0.11 -11.05
C SER A 418 1.35 -1.43 -10.94
N PHE A 419 0.32 -1.99 -10.33
CA PHE A 419 0.14 -3.44 -10.26
C PHE A 419 -0.20 -4.08 -11.60
N LEU A 420 -0.58 -3.31 -12.61
CA LEU A 420 -0.63 -3.81 -13.99
C LEU A 420 0.71 -4.42 -14.42
N MET A 421 1.83 -3.87 -13.93
CA MET A 421 3.17 -4.29 -14.30
C MET A 421 3.81 -5.27 -13.32
N ILE A 422 3.48 -5.21 -12.03
CA ILE A 422 4.23 -5.91 -10.97
C ILE A 422 3.42 -6.97 -10.21
N ALA A 423 2.14 -7.14 -10.53
CA ALA A 423 1.29 -8.10 -9.83
C ALA A 423 1.72 -9.56 -10.07
N LEU A 424 1.66 -10.36 -9.00
CA LEU A 424 1.98 -11.79 -8.99
C LEU A 424 0.85 -12.64 -8.39
N ALA A 425 -0.04 -12.04 -7.65
CA ALA A 425 -1.18 -12.68 -7.01
C ALA A 425 -2.32 -11.69 -6.83
N CYS A 426 -3.54 -12.17 -6.65
CA CYS A 426 -4.70 -11.32 -6.41
C CYS A 426 -4.91 -10.96 -4.93
N ASP A 427 -3.85 -11.01 -4.10
CA ASP A 427 -3.96 -10.67 -2.68
C ASP A 427 -4.62 -9.30 -2.48
N TYR A 428 -5.78 -9.27 -1.83
CA TYR A 428 -6.57 -8.06 -1.60
C TYR A 428 -5.73 -6.93 -0.95
N ARG A 429 -4.82 -7.29 -0.05
CA ARG A 429 -3.92 -6.35 0.65
C ARG A 429 -3.09 -5.46 -0.29
N TYR A 430 -2.82 -5.90 -1.52
CA TYR A 430 -1.97 -5.15 -2.45
C TYR A 430 -2.53 -3.78 -2.82
N LEU A 431 -3.85 -3.65 -2.90
CA LEU A 431 -4.50 -2.38 -3.19
C LEU A 431 -5.11 -1.69 -1.96
N TYR A 432 -4.80 -2.17 -0.75
CA TYR A 432 -5.29 -1.60 0.51
C TYR A 432 -5.06 -0.09 0.64
N PHE A 433 -3.95 0.42 0.11
CA PHE A 433 -3.69 1.87 0.08
C PHE A 433 -4.73 2.65 -0.71
N LEU A 434 -5.24 2.11 -1.82
CA LEU A 434 -6.32 2.74 -2.59
C LEU A 434 -7.58 2.86 -1.74
N ASP A 435 -7.97 1.78 -1.05
CA ASP A 435 -9.18 1.75 -0.23
C ASP A 435 -9.07 2.78 0.91
N LEU A 436 -7.94 2.77 1.62
CA LEU A 436 -7.73 3.64 2.77
C LEU A 436 -7.59 5.12 2.37
N ALA A 437 -6.97 5.41 1.23
CA ALA A 437 -6.88 6.76 0.67
C ALA A 437 -8.26 7.29 0.26
N ALA A 438 -9.08 6.44 -0.40
CA ALA A 438 -10.45 6.79 -0.79
C ALA A 438 -11.31 7.15 0.44
N ILE A 439 -11.28 6.30 1.48
CA ILE A 439 -11.97 6.56 2.76
C ILE A 439 -11.49 7.88 3.38
N THR A 440 -10.18 8.08 3.45
CA THR A 440 -9.58 9.29 4.05
C THR A 440 -9.94 10.55 3.28
N GLY A 441 -9.91 10.51 1.95
CA GLY A 441 -10.29 11.62 1.10
C GLY A 441 -11.77 11.97 1.21
N LEU A 442 -12.65 10.96 1.26
CA LEU A 442 -14.08 11.16 1.45
C LEU A 442 -14.39 11.77 2.81
N ILE A 443 -13.71 11.32 3.89
CA ILE A 443 -13.83 11.92 5.22
C ILE A 443 -13.34 13.38 5.19
N HIS A 444 -12.20 13.69 4.54
CA HIS A 444 -11.71 15.06 4.41
C HIS A 444 -12.70 15.96 3.68
N LEU A 445 -13.34 15.47 2.63
CA LEU A 445 -14.37 16.20 1.91
C LEU A 445 -15.61 16.44 2.78
N ALA A 446 -16.02 15.43 3.54
CA ALA A 446 -17.20 15.48 4.41
C ALA A 446 -17.01 16.33 5.68
N LEU A 447 -15.76 16.47 6.17
CA LEU A 447 -15.46 17.36 7.30
C LEU A 447 -15.86 18.81 7.00
N ASP A 448 -15.71 19.27 5.76
CA ASP A 448 -16.19 20.58 5.32
C ASP A 448 -16.69 20.52 3.87
N PRO A 449 -17.97 20.17 3.65
CA PRO A 449 -18.54 20.10 2.31
C PRO A 449 -18.84 21.49 1.72
N SER A 450 -18.57 22.58 2.44
CA SER A 450 -18.81 23.94 1.96
C SER A 450 -17.89 24.29 0.79
N GLY A 451 -18.42 25.02 -0.19
CA GLY A 451 -17.69 25.42 -1.40
C GLY A 451 -17.95 24.56 -2.63
N LEU A 452 -18.49 23.35 -2.48
CA LEU A 452 -18.89 22.52 -3.64
C LEU A 452 -20.06 23.13 -4.43
N GLY A 453 -20.98 23.87 -3.74
CA GLY A 453 -22.16 24.48 -4.39
C GLY A 453 -21.91 25.83 -5.05
N ARG A 454 -20.85 26.56 -4.71
CA ARG A 454 -20.67 27.94 -5.18
C ARG A 454 -20.13 28.08 -6.61
N ARG A 455 -19.44 27.09 -7.16
CA ARG A 455 -18.88 27.13 -8.51
C ARG A 455 -19.83 26.53 -9.58
N PHE A 456 -20.68 25.59 -9.21
CA PHE A 456 -21.69 25.03 -10.13
C PHE A 456 -22.74 26.05 -10.58
N TRP A 457 -23.03 27.09 -9.74
CA TRP A 457 -24.02 28.14 -10.06
C TRP A 457 -23.42 29.39 -10.72
N ARG A 458 -22.09 29.56 -10.79
CA ARG A 458 -21.44 30.72 -11.43
C ARG A 458 -21.09 30.53 -12.89
N SER A 459 -21.24 29.35 -13.45
CA SER A 459 -21.01 29.08 -14.89
C SER A 459 -22.30 29.13 -15.73
N SER A 460 -23.44 29.48 -15.14
CA SER A 460 -24.72 29.60 -15.84
C SER A 460 -25.30 31.03 -15.81
N THR A 461 -24.51 32.02 -15.51
CA THR A 461 -24.78 33.44 -15.73
C THR A 461 -23.56 34.07 -16.44
#